data_1d9c112dd7afe88b697608e5e8b1cb90
#
_entry.id   1d9c112dd7afe88b697608e5e8b1cb90
#
_cell.length_a   1.000
_cell.length_b   1.000
_cell.length_c   1.000
_cell.angle_alpha   90.00
_cell.angle_beta   90.00
_cell.angle_gamma   90.00
#
_symmetry.space_group_name_H-M   'P 1'
#
loop_
_entity.id
_entity.type
_entity.pdbx_description
1 polymer ?
#
loop_
_entity_poly.entity_id
_entity_poly.type
_entity_poly.pdbx_seq_one_letter_code
_entity_poly.pdbx_strand_id
1 'polypeptide(L)'
;MNTVEPIRDMDLIFDMMDFLKGQNVRDYVLFMFGIYTGLRISDILKLRVRDVKEKDAVYMREKKTGKEKRFAINDELKPVIVDFIRGRRDFEYLFKSPNFPNKPISRQQAYNILNVAARAVGIKDNIGTHTLRKTFGYHMHQQGVSLATLKEIFNHSSEAVTARYIGINQDIQDMSIKGLSYHKAGRGRK
;
A
#
# COMPACT_ATOMS: atom_id res chain seq x y z
N MET A 1 -3.43 -4.98 20.87
CA MET A 1 -3.22 -5.40 19.48
C MET A 1 -2.21 -4.45 18.86
N ASN A 2 -1.07 -4.95 18.39
CA ASN A 2 -0.13 -4.09 17.68
C ASN A 2 -0.71 -3.72 16.31
N THR A 3 -1.23 -2.49 16.21
CA THR A 3 -1.74 -1.95 14.94
C THR A 3 -0.55 -1.64 14.04
N VAL A 4 -0.57 -2.12 12.81
CA VAL A 4 0.44 -1.74 11.81
C VAL A 4 0.19 -0.31 11.33
N GLU A 5 1.27 0.41 10.99
CA GLU A 5 1.19 1.81 10.55
C GLU A 5 1.41 1.96 9.03
N PRO A 6 0.91 3.06 8.41
CA PRO A 6 1.32 3.44 7.07
C PRO A 6 2.77 3.93 7.09
N ILE A 7 3.49 3.79 6.01
CA ILE A 7 4.78 4.46 5.81
C ILE A 7 4.46 5.88 5.34
N ARG A 8 4.69 6.87 6.21
CA ARG A 8 4.34 8.28 5.95
C ARG A 8 5.42 9.03 5.20
N ASP A 9 6.66 8.70 5.48
CA ASP A 9 7.85 9.32 4.89
C ASP A 9 8.10 8.75 3.49
N MET A 10 8.15 9.63 2.50
CA MET A 10 8.41 9.26 1.11
C MET A 10 9.83 8.74 0.90
N ASP A 11 10.83 9.28 1.62
CA ASP A 11 12.21 8.85 1.51
C ASP A 11 12.34 7.39 1.97
N LEU A 12 11.66 7.01 3.06
CA LEU A 12 11.61 5.62 3.52
C LEU A 12 10.89 4.69 2.53
N ILE A 13 9.92 5.18 1.76
CA ILE A 13 9.30 4.41 0.68
C ILE A 13 10.31 4.15 -0.44
N PHE A 14 11.07 5.17 -0.85
CA PHE A 14 12.12 5.02 -1.87
C PHE A 14 13.24 4.09 -1.39
N ASP A 15 13.70 4.25 -0.15
CA ASP A 15 14.71 3.37 0.44
C ASP A 15 14.25 1.90 0.47
N MET A 16 12.97 1.65 0.81
CA MET A 16 12.40 0.30 0.74
C MET A 16 12.35 -0.24 -0.69
N MET A 17 12.01 0.61 -1.66
CA MET A 17 12.01 0.22 -3.08
C MET A 17 13.40 -0.20 -3.53
N ASP A 18 14.42 0.62 -3.21
CA ASP A 18 15.81 0.37 -3.61
C ASP A 18 16.37 -0.87 -2.91
N PHE A 19 16.14 -1.01 -1.62
CA PHE A 19 16.52 -2.21 -0.88
C PHE A 19 15.91 -3.47 -1.49
N LEU A 20 14.60 -3.49 -1.68
CA LEU A 20 13.90 -4.66 -2.23
C LEU A 20 14.33 -4.97 -3.66
N LYS A 21 14.52 -3.95 -4.50
CA LYS A 21 15.01 -4.10 -5.87
C LYS A 21 16.39 -4.73 -5.91
N GLY A 22 17.27 -4.34 -5.01
CA GLY A 22 18.60 -4.92 -4.85
C GLY A 22 18.61 -6.36 -4.34
N GLN A 23 17.57 -6.78 -3.60
CA GLN A 23 17.46 -8.13 -3.08
C GLN A 23 16.73 -9.10 -4.02
N ASN A 24 15.53 -8.72 -4.47
CA ASN A 24 14.68 -9.57 -5.30
C ASN A 24 13.63 -8.76 -6.03
N VAL A 25 13.64 -8.80 -7.36
CA VAL A 25 12.70 -8.05 -8.22
C VAL A 25 11.23 -8.42 -7.92
N ARG A 26 10.91 -9.68 -7.62
CA ARG A 26 9.55 -10.08 -7.23
C ARG A 26 9.07 -9.31 -5.99
N ASP A 27 9.93 -9.18 -5.00
CA ASP A 27 9.60 -8.57 -3.71
C ASP A 27 9.48 -7.04 -3.85
N TYR A 28 10.31 -6.43 -4.69
CA TYR A 28 10.17 -5.05 -5.11
C TYR A 28 8.82 -4.81 -5.82
N VAL A 29 8.47 -5.64 -6.80
CA VAL A 29 7.19 -5.51 -7.52
C VAL A 29 6.00 -5.75 -6.59
N LEU A 30 6.12 -6.65 -5.62
CA LEU A 30 5.08 -6.89 -4.60
C LEU A 30 4.84 -5.63 -3.76
N PHE A 31 5.90 -4.97 -3.32
CA PHE A 31 5.82 -3.73 -2.56
C PHE A 31 5.17 -2.61 -3.37
N MET A 32 5.71 -2.36 -4.58
CA MET A 32 5.16 -1.38 -5.52
C MET A 32 3.66 -1.65 -5.78
N PHE A 33 3.32 -2.89 -6.10
CA PHE A 33 1.94 -3.27 -6.39
C PHE A 33 1.00 -2.96 -5.21
N GLY A 34 1.46 -3.23 -4.00
CA GLY A 34 0.68 -2.97 -2.78
C GLY A 34 0.42 -1.49 -2.52
N ILE A 35 1.46 -0.64 -2.65
CA ILE A 35 1.36 0.80 -2.37
C ILE A 35 0.70 1.61 -3.50
N TYR A 36 0.68 1.10 -4.74
CA TYR A 36 0.02 1.77 -5.87
C TYR A 36 -1.41 1.31 -6.13
N THR A 37 -1.82 0.13 -5.67
CA THR A 37 -3.19 -0.37 -5.88
C THR A 37 -4.04 -0.36 -4.62
N GLY A 38 -3.42 -0.36 -3.45
CA GLY A 38 -4.11 -0.49 -2.18
C GLY A 38 -4.88 -1.81 -2.00
N LEU A 39 -4.64 -2.81 -2.83
CA LEU A 39 -5.26 -4.13 -2.71
C LEU A 39 -4.85 -4.85 -1.41
N ARG A 40 -5.70 -5.74 -0.91
CA ARG A 40 -5.31 -6.60 0.20
C ARG A 40 -4.25 -7.61 -0.27
N ILE A 41 -3.26 -7.87 0.57
CA ILE A 41 -2.20 -8.85 0.24
C ILE A 41 -2.77 -10.20 -0.20
N SER A 42 -3.86 -10.67 0.44
CA SER A 42 -4.52 -11.92 0.05
C SER A 42 -5.07 -11.93 -1.37
N ASP A 43 -5.35 -10.75 -1.89
CA ASP A 43 -5.90 -10.57 -3.24
C ASP A 43 -4.76 -10.39 -4.24
N ILE A 44 -3.73 -9.64 -3.88
CA ILE A 44 -2.49 -9.50 -4.67
C ILE A 44 -1.85 -10.86 -4.92
N LEU A 45 -1.76 -11.71 -3.90
CA LEU A 45 -1.12 -13.02 -4.02
C LEU A 45 -1.89 -14.03 -4.89
N LYS A 46 -3.15 -13.76 -5.23
CA LYS A 46 -3.94 -14.59 -6.15
C LYS A 46 -3.76 -14.22 -7.61
N LEU A 47 -3.21 -13.04 -7.89
CA LEU A 47 -3.05 -12.56 -9.24
C LEU A 47 -2.13 -13.47 -10.05
N ARG A 48 -2.51 -13.64 -11.30
CA ARG A 48 -1.73 -14.31 -12.33
C ARG A 48 -1.20 -13.29 -13.34
N VAL A 49 -0.25 -13.69 -14.14
CA VAL A 49 0.31 -12.87 -15.21
C VAL A 49 -0.79 -12.32 -16.12
N ARG A 50 -1.75 -13.15 -16.52
CA ARG A 50 -2.91 -12.75 -17.36
C ARG A 50 -3.78 -11.65 -16.77
N ASP A 51 -3.75 -11.45 -15.46
CA ASP A 51 -4.62 -10.48 -14.77
C ASP A 51 -4.05 -9.05 -14.85
N VAL A 52 -2.77 -8.93 -15.28
CA VAL A 52 -2.06 -7.64 -15.39
C VAL A 52 -1.45 -7.41 -16.79
N LYS A 53 -1.23 -8.47 -17.57
CA LYS A 53 -0.61 -8.41 -18.89
C LYS A 53 -1.50 -7.62 -19.86
N GLU A 54 -0.95 -6.56 -20.45
CA GLU A 54 -1.65 -5.69 -21.41
C GLU A 54 -2.97 -5.11 -20.84
N LYS A 55 -3.00 -4.87 -19.51
CA LYS A 55 -4.17 -4.32 -18.80
C LYS A 55 -3.86 -2.95 -18.22
N ASP A 56 -4.88 -2.09 -18.23
CA ASP A 56 -4.86 -0.80 -17.54
C ASP A 56 -5.51 -0.89 -16.15
N ALA A 57 -6.05 -2.05 -15.80
CA ALA A 57 -6.67 -2.29 -14.50
C ALA A 57 -6.70 -3.77 -14.15
N VAL A 58 -6.65 -4.05 -12.86
CA VAL A 58 -6.95 -5.37 -12.29
C VAL A 58 -8.44 -5.44 -11.97
N TYR A 59 -9.07 -6.53 -12.36
CA TYR A 59 -10.47 -6.80 -12.07
C TYR A 59 -10.59 -7.91 -11.03
N MET A 60 -11.36 -7.65 -9.99
CA MET A 60 -11.54 -8.59 -8.88
C MET A 60 -13.01 -8.71 -8.52
N ARG A 61 -13.47 -9.93 -8.31
CA ARG A 61 -14.83 -10.18 -7.87
C ARG A 61 -14.91 -10.21 -6.34
N GLU A 62 -15.76 -9.35 -5.77
CA GLU A 62 -16.01 -9.34 -4.33
C GLU A 62 -16.65 -10.65 -3.88
N LYS A 63 -16.07 -11.30 -2.87
CA LYS A 63 -16.62 -12.57 -2.34
C LYS A 63 -18.03 -12.42 -1.76
N LYS A 64 -18.33 -11.25 -1.17
CA LYS A 64 -19.57 -11.02 -0.42
C LYS A 64 -20.75 -10.63 -1.32
N THR A 65 -20.49 -9.88 -2.37
CA THR A 65 -21.54 -9.32 -3.25
C THR A 65 -21.52 -9.90 -4.65
N GLY A 66 -20.46 -10.61 -5.03
CA GLY A 66 -20.23 -11.08 -6.40
C GLY A 66 -19.92 -9.98 -7.41
N LYS A 67 -19.96 -8.71 -6.99
CA LYS A 67 -19.71 -7.56 -7.89
C LYS A 67 -18.24 -7.51 -8.30
N GLU A 68 -18.03 -7.14 -9.55
CA GLU A 68 -16.68 -6.88 -10.05
C GLU A 68 -16.21 -5.50 -9.60
N LYS A 69 -14.97 -5.42 -9.15
CA LYS A 69 -14.30 -4.21 -8.73
C LYS A 69 -13.06 -3.99 -9.58
N ARG A 70 -12.94 -2.78 -10.12
CA ARG A 70 -11.82 -2.36 -10.97
C ARG A 70 -10.81 -1.57 -10.13
N PHE A 71 -9.53 -1.94 -10.24
CA PHE A 71 -8.41 -1.23 -9.66
C PHE A 71 -7.46 -0.80 -10.77
N ALA A 72 -7.35 0.50 -11.02
CA ALA A 72 -6.45 1.02 -12.04
C ALA A 72 -4.99 0.64 -11.75
N ILE A 73 -4.23 0.34 -12.80
CA ILE A 73 -2.78 0.19 -12.72
C ILE A 73 -2.20 1.58 -12.97
N ASN A 74 -1.47 2.10 -11.98
CA ASN A 74 -0.83 3.39 -12.05
C ASN A 74 0.26 3.41 -13.14
N ASP A 75 0.48 4.59 -13.76
CA ASP A 75 1.42 4.74 -14.87
C ASP A 75 2.88 4.46 -14.48
N GLU A 76 3.26 4.68 -13.20
CA GLU A 76 4.59 4.32 -12.70
C GLU A 76 4.72 2.82 -12.43
N LEU A 77 3.64 2.15 -12.05
CA LEU A 77 3.63 0.71 -11.81
C LEU A 77 3.60 -0.10 -13.11
N LYS A 78 2.98 0.43 -14.16
CA LYS A 78 2.77 -0.28 -15.42
C LYS A 78 4.08 -0.77 -16.06
N PRO A 79 5.12 0.06 -16.28
CA PRO A 79 6.39 -0.40 -16.86
C PRO A 79 7.09 -1.44 -15.98
N VAL A 80 6.99 -1.30 -14.67
CA VAL A 80 7.57 -2.26 -13.70
C VAL A 80 6.92 -3.64 -13.85
N ILE A 81 5.59 -3.68 -14.02
CA ILE A 81 4.87 -4.94 -14.27
C ILE A 81 5.29 -5.54 -15.63
N VAL A 82 5.34 -4.73 -16.70
CA VAL A 82 5.70 -5.20 -18.03
C VAL A 82 7.06 -5.89 -18.03
N ASP A 83 8.06 -5.26 -17.40
CA ASP A 83 9.40 -5.84 -17.29
C ASP A 83 9.40 -7.12 -16.44
N PHE A 84 8.68 -7.12 -15.34
CA PHE A 84 8.62 -8.25 -14.42
C PHE A 84 7.97 -9.52 -15.03
N ILE A 85 6.98 -9.34 -15.90
CA ILE A 85 6.27 -10.47 -16.52
C ILE A 85 6.86 -10.91 -17.87
N ARG A 86 7.91 -10.24 -18.34
CA ARG A 86 8.54 -10.55 -19.65
C ARG A 86 8.94 -12.02 -19.74
N GLY A 87 8.46 -12.71 -20.77
CA GLY A 87 8.73 -14.14 -20.99
C GLY A 87 7.97 -15.11 -20.08
N ARG A 88 7.10 -14.61 -19.19
CA ARG A 88 6.31 -15.45 -18.29
C ARG A 88 4.99 -15.87 -18.95
N ARG A 89 4.48 -17.03 -18.52
CA ARG A 89 3.24 -17.61 -19.05
C ARG A 89 2.02 -17.05 -18.32
N ASP A 90 0.92 -16.84 -19.03
CA ASP A 90 -0.31 -16.22 -18.56
C ASP A 90 -0.93 -16.88 -17.31
N PHE A 91 -0.75 -18.20 -17.18
CA PHE A 91 -1.29 -18.95 -16.03
C PHE A 91 -0.42 -18.90 -14.77
N GLU A 92 0.82 -18.40 -14.85
CA GLU A 92 1.69 -18.31 -13.68
C GLU A 92 1.16 -17.32 -12.66
N TYR A 93 1.31 -17.64 -11.37
CA TYR A 93 1.05 -16.65 -10.33
C TYR A 93 2.03 -15.48 -10.44
N LEU A 94 1.53 -14.25 -10.34
CA LEU A 94 2.35 -13.05 -10.45
C LEU A 94 3.49 -13.07 -9.44
N PHE A 95 3.18 -13.36 -8.17
CA PHE A 95 4.14 -13.45 -7.07
C PHE A 95 4.43 -14.91 -6.70
N LYS A 96 5.03 -15.63 -7.63
CA LYS A 96 5.33 -17.06 -7.53
C LYS A 96 6.38 -17.37 -6.46
N SER A 97 6.14 -18.42 -5.70
CA SER A 97 7.12 -18.98 -4.75
C SER A 97 8.25 -19.69 -5.50
N PRO A 98 9.51 -19.56 -5.08
CA PRO A 98 10.61 -20.33 -5.68
C PRO A 98 10.54 -21.82 -5.34
N ASN A 99 9.88 -22.17 -4.24
CA ASN A 99 9.88 -23.54 -3.70
C ASN A 99 8.83 -24.46 -4.36
N PHE A 100 7.98 -23.93 -5.24
CA PHE A 100 6.89 -24.69 -5.86
C PHE A 100 6.74 -24.33 -7.34
N PRO A 101 6.37 -25.30 -8.20
CA PRO A 101 6.30 -25.08 -9.66
C PRO A 101 5.39 -23.92 -10.07
N ASN A 102 4.21 -23.78 -9.45
CA ASN A 102 3.29 -22.69 -9.71
C ASN A 102 2.35 -22.45 -8.52
N LYS A 103 2.91 -21.95 -7.40
CA LYS A 103 2.15 -21.46 -6.23
C LYS A 103 2.62 -20.05 -5.88
N PRO A 104 1.77 -19.20 -5.35
CA PRO A 104 2.20 -17.89 -4.88
C PRO A 104 3.00 -18.01 -3.58
N ILE A 105 3.74 -16.99 -3.22
CA ILE A 105 4.28 -16.86 -1.87
C ILE A 105 3.14 -16.79 -0.85
N SER A 106 3.42 -17.22 0.37
CA SER A 106 2.44 -17.15 1.47
C SER A 106 2.32 -15.73 2.03
N ARG A 107 1.23 -15.44 2.74
CA ARG A 107 1.07 -14.18 3.50
C ARG A 107 2.19 -13.99 4.52
N GLN A 108 2.66 -15.09 5.14
CA GLN A 108 3.77 -15.05 6.09
C GLN A 108 5.08 -14.67 5.41
N GLN A 109 5.34 -15.21 4.21
CA GLN A 109 6.52 -14.81 3.43
C GLN A 109 6.45 -13.33 3.03
N ALA A 110 5.29 -12.85 2.57
CA ALA A 110 5.11 -11.42 2.28
C ALA A 110 5.33 -10.54 3.52
N TYR A 111 4.81 -10.95 4.68
CA TYR A 111 5.04 -10.28 5.95
C TYR A 111 6.54 -10.22 6.29
N ASN A 112 7.25 -11.34 6.19
CA ASN A 112 8.68 -11.41 6.49
C ASN A 112 9.50 -10.51 5.55
N ILE A 113 9.20 -10.52 4.25
CA ILE A 113 9.85 -9.66 3.23
C ILE A 113 9.72 -8.18 3.62
N LEU A 114 8.50 -7.73 3.93
CA LEU A 114 8.25 -6.34 4.30
C LEU A 114 8.95 -5.94 5.59
N ASN A 115 8.97 -6.82 6.59
CA ASN A 115 9.65 -6.54 7.87
C ASN A 115 11.17 -6.51 7.74
N VAL A 116 11.76 -7.38 6.92
CA VAL A 116 13.20 -7.36 6.65
C VAL A 116 13.57 -6.04 5.97
N ALA A 117 12.84 -5.63 4.94
CA ALA A 117 13.08 -4.37 4.24
C ALA A 117 12.91 -3.16 5.17
N ALA A 118 11.83 -3.11 5.95
CA ALA A 118 11.56 -2.02 6.88
C ALA A 118 12.68 -1.84 7.92
N ARG A 119 13.16 -2.94 8.49
CA ARG A 119 14.29 -2.90 9.44
C ARG A 119 15.58 -2.44 8.77
N ALA A 120 15.84 -2.88 7.55
CA ALA A 120 17.05 -2.52 6.81
C ALA A 120 17.13 -1.01 6.54
N VAL A 121 15.99 -0.35 6.33
CA VAL A 121 15.91 1.10 6.09
C VAL A 121 15.57 1.91 7.36
N GLY A 122 15.58 1.28 8.53
CA GLY A 122 15.43 1.96 9.82
C GLY A 122 14.00 2.34 10.20
N ILE A 123 12.97 1.77 9.57
CA ILE A 123 11.57 1.98 9.98
C ILE A 123 11.34 1.35 11.35
N LYS A 124 10.92 2.17 12.32
CA LYS A 124 10.67 1.75 13.71
C LYS A 124 9.23 1.30 13.96
N ASP A 125 8.31 1.72 13.10
CA ASP A 125 6.90 1.40 13.22
C ASP A 125 6.63 -0.09 12.93
N ASN A 126 5.50 -0.57 13.45
CA ASN A 126 5.04 -1.93 13.16
C ASN A 126 4.60 -2.05 11.70
N ILE A 127 5.36 -2.81 10.94
CA ILE A 127 5.10 -3.07 9.52
C ILE A 127 4.48 -4.46 9.34
N GLY A 128 3.49 -4.52 8.46
CA GLY A 128 2.85 -5.77 8.09
C GLY A 128 2.19 -5.68 6.72
N THR A 129 1.49 -6.74 6.35
CA THR A 129 0.85 -6.81 5.02
C THR A 129 -0.28 -5.78 4.81
N HIS A 130 -0.85 -5.24 5.89
CA HIS A 130 -1.82 -4.13 5.82
C HIS A 130 -1.16 -2.76 5.68
N THR A 131 0.13 -2.63 6.00
CA THR A 131 0.89 -1.38 5.84
C THR A 131 0.83 -0.87 4.40
N LEU A 132 1.00 -1.75 3.40
CA LEU A 132 0.95 -1.36 1.99
C LEU A 132 -0.37 -0.64 1.64
N ARG A 133 -1.48 -1.22 2.06
CA ARG A 133 -2.81 -0.65 1.80
C ARG A 133 -3.07 0.61 2.62
N LYS A 134 -2.55 0.70 3.84
CA LYS A 134 -2.59 1.92 4.66
C LYS A 134 -1.76 3.04 4.04
N THR A 135 -0.55 2.72 3.56
CA THR A 135 0.35 3.65 2.86
C THR A 135 -0.32 4.22 1.61
N PHE A 136 -0.91 3.36 0.77
CA PHE A 136 -1.72 3.81 -0.36
C PHE A 136 -2.78 4.83 0.05
N GLY A 137 -3.62 4.50 1.03
CA GLY A 137 -4.71 5.38 1.46
C GLY A 137 -4.22 6.68 2.10
N TYR A 138 -3.14 6.62 2.87
CA TYR A 138 -2.53 7.78 3.49
C TYR A 138 -2.05 8.78 2.42
N HIS A 139 -1.24 8.33 1.47
CA HIS A 139 -0.69 9.21 0.43
C HIS A 139 -1.74 9.70 -0.56
N MET A 140 -2.74 8.88 -0.91
CA MET A 140 -3.90 9.34 -1.70
C MET A 140 -4.63 10.49 -0.98
N HIS A 141 -4.82 10.38 0.34
CA HIS A 141 -5.43 11.45 1.12
C HIS A 141 -4.57 12.71 1.17
N GLN A 142 -3.25 12.58 1.36
CA GLN A 142 -2.31 13.70 1.31
C GLN A 142 -2.30 14.42 -0.05
N GLN A 143 -2.59 13.70 -1.13
CA GLN A 143 -2.76 14.25 -2.48
C GLN A 143 -4.16 14.84 -2.74
N GLY A 144 -5.00 14.96 -1.70
CA GLY A 144 -6.31 15.62 -1.79
C GLY A 144 -7.48 14.69 -2.11
N VAL A 145 -7.28 13.37 -2.16
CA VAL A 145 -8.39 12.44 -2.35
C VAL A 145 -9.27 12.40 -1.10
N SER A 146 -10.58 12.56 -1.29
CA SER A 146 -11.54 12.62 -0.19
C SER A 146 -11.65 11.29 0.56
N LEU A 147 -11.99 11.35 1.86
CA LEU A 147 -12.29 10.16 2.65
C LEU A 147 -13.48 9.37 2.09
N ALA A 148 -14.44 10.05 1.48
CA ALA A 148 -15.57 9.43 0.80
C ALA A 148 -15.09 8.51 -0.34
N THR A 149 -14.20 9.01 -1.20
CA THR A 149 -13.60 8.21 -2.28
C THR A 149 -12.79 7.02 -1.74
N LEU A 150 -11.95 7.26 -0.73
CA LEU A 150 -11.16 6.19 -0.11
C LEU A 150 -12.04 5.14 0.57
N LYS A 151 -13.15 5.54 1.20
CA LYS A 151 -14.15 4.63 1.76
C LYS A 151 -14.69 3.67 0.69
N GLU A 152 -15.02 4.19 -0.49
CA GLU A 152 -15.49 3.38 -1.63
C GLU A 152 -14.39 2.40 -2.11
N ILE A 153 -13.15 2.90 -2.30
CA ILE A 153 -12.00 2.07 -2.72
C ILE A 153 -11.76 0.94 -1.71
N PHE A 154 -11.83 1.24 -0.42
CA PHE A 154 -11.56 0.28 0.63
C PHE A 154 -12.77 -0.59 1.01
N ASN A 155 -13.95 -0.22 0.54
CA ASN A 155 -15.22 -0.84 0.95
C ASN A 155 -15.38 -0.82 2.48
N HIS A 156 -15.19 0.36 3.07
CA HIS A 156 -15.40 0.61 4.48
C HIS A 156 -16.82 1.10 4.75
N SER A 157 -17.31 0.90 5.97
CA SER A 157 -18.67 1.30 6.36
C SER A 157 -18.84 2.80 6.55
N SER A 158 -17.76 3.53 6.88
CA SER A 158 -17.81 4.99 7.06
C SER A 158 -16.46 5.65 6.80
N GLU A 159 -16.48 6.98 6.60
CA GLU A 159 -15.28 7.81 6.49
C GLU A 159 -14.47 7.79 7.78
N ALA A 160 -15.12 7.77 8.93
CA ALA A 160 -14.45 7.67 10.23
C ALA A 160 -13.63 6.36 10.36
N VAL A 161 -14.16 5.24 9.84
CA VAL A 161 -13.42 3.98 9.76
C VAL A 161 -12.22 4.12 8.84
N THR A 162 -12.37 4.80 7.71
CA THR A 162 -11.30 5.03 6.73
C THR A 162 -10.20 5.91 7.32
N ALA A 163 -10.56 7.04 7.94
CA ALA A 163 -9.63 7.95 8.59
C ALA A 163 -8.78 7.25 9.65
N ARG A 164 -9.44 6.47 10.53
CA ARG A 164 -8.74 5.65 11.54
C ARG A 164 -7.84 4.60 10.89
N TYR A 165 -8.32 3.96 9.82
CA TYR A 165 -7.57 2.91 9.12
C TYR A 165 -6.26 3.42 8.53
N ILE A 166 -6.27 4.58 7.88
CA ILE A 166 -5.07 5.19 7.27
C ILE A 166 -4.22 6.00 8.24
N GLY A 167 -4.65 6.15 9.50
CA GLY A 167 -3.86 6.76 10.58
C GLY A 167 -3.87 8.28 10.62
N ILE A 168 -4.74 8.97 9.85
CA ILE A 168 -4.76 10.45 9.81
C ILE A 168 -5.37 11.09 11.06
N ASN A 169 -6.18 10.37 11.83
CA ASN A 169 -6.77 10.92 13.05
C ASN A 169 -5.69 11.32 14.06
N GLN A 170 -4.63 10.52 14.18
CA GLN A 170 -3.50 10.83 15.06
C GLN A 170 -2.74 12.04 14.55
N ASP A 171 -2.47 12.09 13.25
CA ASP A 171 -1.75 13.21 12.63
C ASP A 171 -2.51 14.54 12.84
N ILE A 172 -3.84 14.53 12.67
CA ILE A 172 -4.69 15.71 12.94
C ILE A 172 -4.64 16.11 14.42
N GLN A 173 -4.70 15.16 15.34
CA GLN A 173 -4.60 15.42 16.78
C GLN A 173 -3.23 16.03 17.13
N ASP A 174 -2.15 15.43 16.64
CA ASP A 174 -0.79 15.91 16.88
C ASP A 174 -0.57 17.31 16.30
N MET A 175 -1.05 17.59 15.09
CA MET A 175 -0.99 18.92 14.49
C MET A 175 -1.79 19.95 15.29
N SER A 176 -2.99 19.58 15.75
CA SER A 176 -3.84 20.45 16.56
C SER A 176 -3.18 20.79 17.90
N ILE A 177 -2.57 19.79 18.56
CA ILE A 177 -1.86 20.01 19.82
C ILE A 177 -0.61 20.86 19.62
N LYS A 178 0.18 20.57 18.58
CA LYS A 178 1.40 21.35 18.26
C LYS A 178 1.09 22.78 17.82
N GLY A 179 -0.06 23.02 17.22
CA GLY A 179 -0.52 24.36 16.82
C GLY A 179 -1.11 25.19 17.96
N LEU A 180 -1.34 24.59 19.16
CA LEU A 180 -1.90 25.29 20.30
C LEU A 180 -0.90 26.32 20.81
N SER A 181 -1.30 27.62 20.86
CA SER A 181 -0.50 28.73 21.38
C SER A 181 -1.31 29.56 22.38
N TYR A 182 -0.72 29.81 23.54
CA TYR A 182 -1.26 30.68 24.58
C TYR A 182 -0.65 32.09 24.53
N HIS A 183 0.11 32.43 23.49
CA HIS A 183 0.63 33.80 23.34
C HIS A 183 -0.53 34.78 23.04
N LYS A 184 -0.70 35.78 23.88
CA LYS A 184 -1.58 36.93 23.59
C LYS A 184 -1.08 37.57 22.30
N ALA A 185 -1.92 37.64 21.26
CA ALA A 185 -1.69 38.52 20.14
C ALA A 185 -1.42 39.91 20.72
N GLY A 186 -0.28 40.50 20.37
CA GLY A 186 0.26 41.69 21.00
C GLY A 186 -0.80 42.80 21.11
N ARG A 187 -1.03 43.25 22.35
CA ARG A 187 -1.67 44.58 22.55
C ARG A 187 -0.72 45.59 21.95
N GLY A 188 -1.10 46.16 20.81
CA GLY A 188 -0.42 47.35 20.30
C GLY A 188 -0.28 48.38 21.42
N ARG A 189 0.96 48.75 21.72
CA ARG A 189 1.23 49.94 22.53
C ARG A 189 0.73 51.12 21.70
N LYS A 190 -0.27 51.82 22.25
CA LYS A 190 -0.56 53.20 21.83
C LYS A 190 0.57 54.08 22.27
#